data_cce9fcfa8e37845b360e16843eedbd93
#
_entry.id   cce9fcfa8e37845b360e16843eedbd93
#
_cell.length_a   1.000
_cell.length_b   1.000
_cell.length_c   1.000
_cell.angle_alpha   90.00
_cell.angle_beta   90.00
_cell.angle_gamma   90.00
#
_symmetry.space_group_name_H-M   'P 1'
#
loop_
_entity.id
_entity.type
_entity.pdbx_description
1 polymer ?
#
loop_
_entity_poly.entity_id
_entity_poly.type
_entity_poly.pdbx_seq_one_letter_code
_entity_poly.pdbx_strand_id
1 'polypeptide(L)'
;MSTLTGARRRANSALMRLYGLWAIRHVQHGRSYRWRGLTLSVPTGVFHPGLFFSSGVLAAEIERRKPVGLSVLDVGCGSGLLSLAAARAGATVTAVDINIEAVRATAANAAANGLTVEVVPSDLFGELGDRRFDLVVVNPPYFAKDPADDAERAWFAGADLGYFEQFFAALGDHLSVGSQLGRALMVLSEGCDMGVIAAAAQRHGFRMAVTSRTRVWLGMQVVWVIDAARPA
;
A
#
# COMPACT_ATOMS: atom_id res chain seq x y z
N MET A 1 -25.57 12.15 -22.13
CA MET A 1 -24.65 12.54 -21.03
C MET A 1 -23.50 11.56 -20.77
N SER A 2 -23.33 10.46 -21.54
CA SER A 2 -22.32 9.39 -21.29
C SER A 2 -20.93 9.62 -21.93
N THR A 3 -20.81 10.44 -22.97
CA THR A 3 -19.55 10.63 -23.72
C THR A 3 -18.55 11.57 -23.04
N LEU A 4 -19.02 12.56 -22.28
CA LEU A 4 -18.15 13.50 -21.55
C LEU A 4 -17.44 12.87 -20.34
N THR A 5 -18.02 11.83 -19.74
CA THR A 5 -17.41 11.07 -18.64
C THR A 5 -16.25 10.19 -19.10
N GLY A 6 -16.35 9.59 -20.28
CA GLY A 6 -15.29 8.75 -20.86
C GLY A 6 -14.06 9.55 -21.31
N ALA A 7 -14.26 10.71 -21.94
CA ALA A 7 -13.17 11.60 -22.35
C ALA A 7 -12.42 12.20 -21.14
N ARG A 8 -13.13 12.60 -20.09
CA ARG A 8 -12.54 13.09 -18.83
C ARG A 8 -11.71 12.00 -18.12
N ARG A 9 -12.18 10.74 -18.11
CA ARG A 9 -11.43 9.61 -17.56
C ARG A 9 -10.14 9.35 -18.34
N ARG A 10 -10.20 9.36 -19.66
CA ARG A 10 -9.00 9.18 -20.52
C ARG A 10 -8.00 10.32 -20.37
N ALA A 11 -8.45 11.57 -20.31
CA ALA A 11 -7.59 12.73 -20.09
C ALA A 11 -6.92 12.68 -18.70
N ASN A 12 -7.66 12.32 -17.65
CA ASN A 12 -7.10 12.16 -16.32
C ASN A 12 -6.09 11.00 -16.25
N SER A 13 -6.32 9.87 -16.95
CA SER A 13 -5.36 8.77 -16.99
C SER A 13 -4.07 9.12 -17.73
N ALA A 14 -4.14 9.90 -18.80
CA ALA A 14 -2.97 10.40 -19.51
C ALA A 14 -2.17 11.39 -18.67
N LEU A 15 -2.86 12.33 -18.00
CA LEU A 15 -2.25 13.30 -17.09
C LEU A 15 -1.57 12.58 -15.90
N MET A 16 -2.21 11.54 -15.35
CA MET A 16 -1.67 10.72 -14.28
C MET A 16 -0.42 9.94 -14.73
N ARG A 17 -0.39 9.44 -15.96
CA ARG A 17 0.82 8.80 -16.53
C ARG A 17 1.97 9.81 -16.68
N LEU A 18 1.71 11.00 -17.22
CA LEU A 18 2.71 12.06 -17.35
C LEU A 18 3.22 12.55 -15.98
N TYR A 19 2.30 12.73 -15.03
CA TYR A 19 2.67 13.07 -13.66
C TYR A 19 3.48 11.95 -12.99
N GLY A 20 3.11 10.68 -13.20
CA GLY A 20 3.85 9.53 -12.71
C GLY A 20 5.28 9.50 -13.23
N LEU A 21 5.47 9.70 -14.54
CA LEU A 21 6.81 9.77 -15.15
C LEU A 21 7.62 10.96 -14.62
N TRP A 22 6.98 12.11 -14.41
CA TRP A 22 7.62 13.27 -13.80
C TRP A 22 7.96 13.00 -12.33
N ALA A 23 7.06 12.41 -11.56
CA ALA A 23 7.26 12.08 -10.15
C ALA A 23 8.39 11.07 -9.96
N ILE A 24 8.45 10.01 -10.78
CA ILE A 24 9.55 9.03 -10.78
C ILE A 24 10.90 9.72 -11.00
N ARG A 25 10.99 10.67 -11.94
CA ARG A 25 12.21 11.46 -12.16
C ARG A 25 12.54 12.40 -11.03
N HIS A 26 11.55 12.95 -10.31
CA HIS A 26 11.76 13.89 -9.20
C HIS A 26 12.02 13.22 -7.85
N VAL A 27 11.73 11.93 -7.73
CA VAL A 27 12.08 11.12 -6.53
C VAL A 27 13.59 10.85 -6.43
N GLN A 28 14.36 11.21 -7.43
CA GLN A 28 15.83 11.04 -7.46
C GLN A 28 16.60 11.91 -6.44
N HIS A 29 15.91 12.70 -5.59
CA HIS A 29 16.54 13.48 -4.54
C HIS A 29 15.84 13.18 -3.21
N GLY A 30 16.56 12.62 -2.26
CA GLY A 30 16.05 12.36 -0.91
C GLY A 30 15.39 13.61 -0.30
N ARG A 31 14.20 13.47 0.25
CA ARG A 31 13.40 14.57 0.80
C ARG A 31 12.81 14.20 2.14
N SER A 32 12.54 15.22 2.97
CA SER A 32 11.72 15.03 4.16
C SER A 32 10.24 15.19 3.84
N TYR A 33 9.41 14.39 4.51
CA TYR A 33 7.95 14.47 4.43
C TYR A 33 7.37 14.57 5.84
N ARG A 34 6.37 15.43 6.02
CA ARG A 34 5.65 15.55 7.29
C ARG A 34 4.20 15.17 7.12
N TRP A 35 3.69 14.33 8.03
CA TRP A 35 2.31 13.93 8.05
C TRP A 35 1.79 13.82 9.49
N ARG A 36 0.84 14.69 9.86
CA ARG A 36 0.18 14.72 11.18
C ARG A 36 1.16 14.55 12.36
N GLY A 37 2.26 15.27 12.35
CA GLY A 37 3.26 15.22 13.40
C GLY A 37 4.36 14.16 13.22
N LEU A 38 4.21 13.20 12.32
CA LEU A 38 5.29 12.30 11.91
C LEU A 38 6.22 13.03 10.94
N THR A 39 7.52 12.81 11.10
CA THR A 39 8.54 13.31 10.18
C THR A 39 9.29 12.13 9.58
N LEU A 40 9.30 12.02 8.26
CA LEU A 40 9.93 10.94 7.54
C LEU A 40 11.05 11.46 6.64
N SER A 41 12.18 10.79 6.62
CA SER A 41 13.19 10.90 5.59
C SER A 41 12.87 9.90 4.48
N VAL A 42 12.83 10.37 3.24
CA VAL A 42 12.52 9.51 2.08
C VAL A 42 13.76 9.50 1.20
N PRO A 43 14.54 8.41 1.18
CA PRO A 43 15.74 8.29 0.35
C PRO A 43 15.41 8.26 -1.14
N THR A 44 16.42 8.45 -1.96
CA THR A 44 16.36 8.20 -3.40
C THR A 44 15.96 6.74 -3.67
N GLY A 45 15.09 6.52 -4.66
CA GLY A 45 14.63 5.18 -5.02
C GLY A 45 13.53 4.60 -4.13
N VAL A 46 13.11 5.34 -3.10
CA VAL A 46 11.99 4.96 -2.23
C VAL A 46 10.75 5.79 -2.58
N PHE A 47 9.57 5.14 -2.58
CA PHE A 47 8.30 5.82 -2.85
C PHE A 47 8.06 7.01 -1.92
N HIS A 48 7.77 8.19 -2.49
CA HIS A 48 7.51 9.39 -1.71
C HIS A 48 6.02 9.55 -1.42
N PRO A 49 5.56 9.40 -0.16
CA PRO A 49 4.13 9.34 0.20
C PRO A 49 3.36 10.64 -0.07
N GLY A 50 4.05 11.76 -0.21
CA GLY A 50 3.44 13.07 -0.53
C GLY A 50 3.16 13.30 -2.02
N LEU A 51 3.66 12.46 -2.92
CA LEU A 51 3.46 12.66 -4.36
C LEU A 51 2.10 12.15 -4.85
N PHE A 52 1.58 11.08 -4.29
CA PHE A 52 0.34 10.44 -4.76
C PHE A 52 -0.80 10.42 -3.75
N PHE A 53 -0.58 10.93 -2.55
CA PHE A 53 -1.58 11.04 -1.47
C PHE A 53 -2.17 9.71 -0.98
N SER A 54 -2.00 8.60 -1.70
CA SER A 54 -2.58 7.29 -1.36
C SER A 54 -2.15 6.80 0.01
N SER A 55 -0.85 6.87 0.32
CA SER A 55 -0.34 6.47 1.65
C SER A 55 -0.94 7.31 2.77
N GLY A 56 -1.12 8.63 2.57
CA GLY A 56 -1.75 9.51 3.56
C GLY A 56 -3.22 9.19 3.80
N VAL A 57 -3.95 8.78 2.74
CA VAL A 57 -5.36 8.36 2.84
C VAL A 57 -5.46 7.05 3.62
N LEU A 58 -4.61 6.06 3.30
CA LEU A 58 -4.61 4.78 4.01
C LEU A 58 -4.14 4.93 5.45
N ALA A 59 -3.10 5.73 5.71
CA ALA A 59 -2.63 6.03 7.07
C ALA A 59 -3.73 6.66 7.94
N ALA A 60 -4.53 7.59 7.37
CA ALA A 60 -5.66 8.17 8.08
C ALA A 60 -6.75 7.14 8.37
N GLU A 61 -6.99 6.19 7.48
CA GLU A 61 -7.93 5.09 7.71
C GLU A 61 -7.44 4.12 8.80
N ILE A 62 -6.14 3.81 8.82
CA ILE A 62 -5.52 3.00 9.87
C ILE A 62 -5.72 3.67 11.25
N GLU A 63 -5.40 4.96 11.38
CA GLU A 63 -5.59 5.68 12.65
C GLU A 63 -7.07 5.71 13.08
N ARG A 64 -7.99 5.91 12.13
CA ARG A 64 -9.44 5.93 12.39
C ARG A 64 -9.92 4.58 12.96
N ARG A 65 -9.31 3.48 12.55
CA ARG A 65 -9.64 2.12 13.04
C ARG A 65 -9.09 1.81 14.41
N LYS A 66 -8.14 2.60 14.90
CA LYS A 66 -7.53 2.44 16.23
C LYS A 66 -7.07 1.00 16.49
N PRO A 67 -6.07 0.49 15.77
CA PRO A 67 -5.62 -0.90 15.87
C PRO A 67 -4.83 -1.17 17.17
N VAL A 68 -5.32 -0.71 18.29
CA VAL A 68 -4.67 -0.83 19.62
C VAL A 68 -4.55 -2.31 20.00
N GLY A 69 -3.32 -2.75 20.26
CA GLY A 69 -3.02 -4.13 20.65
C GLY A 69 -3.09 -5.15 19.52
N LEU A 70 -3.42 -4.72 18.29
CA LEU A 70 -3.42 -5.61 17.14
C LEU A 70 -2.02 -5.80 16.56
N SER A 71 -1.77 -6.97 15.99
CA SER A 71 -0.61 -7.23 15.14
C SER A 71 -0.91 -6.73 13.71
N VAL A 72 -0.08 -5.81 13.22
CA VAL A 72 -0.25 -5.19 11.90
C VAL A 72 0.95 -5.48 11.02
N LEU A 73 0.70 -5.95 9.78
CA LEU A 73 1.72 -6.09 8.75
C LEU A 73 1.57 -4.97 7.72
N ASP A 74 2.64 -4.25 7.43
CA ASP A 74 2.73 -3.27 6.34
C ASP A 74 3.54 -3.86 5.19
N VAL A 75 2.87 -4.19 4.08
CA VAL A 75 3.48 -4.82 2.90
C VAL A 75 3.88 -3.77 1.89
N GLY A 76 5.19 -3.70 1.57
CA GLY A 76 5.77 -2.63 0.75
C GLY A 76 5.83 -1.32 1.55
N CYS A 77 6.53 -1.33 2.68
CA CYS A 77 6.49 -0.23 3.65
C CYS A 77 7.08 1.10 3.15
N GLY A 78 7.94 1.06 2.14
CA GLY A 78 8.56 2.26 1.56
C GLY A 78 9.31 3.11 2.59
N SER A 79 8.86 4.32 2.82
CA SER A 79 9.41 5.21 3.87
C SER A 79 8.78 5.00 5.26
N GLY A 80 7.85 4.04 5.42
CA GLY A 80 7.27 3.64 6.68
C GLY A 80 6.04 4.43 7.13
N LEU A 81 5.40 5.24 6.28
CA LEU A 81 4.27 6.07 6.73
C LEU A 81 3.13 5.24 7.32
N LEU A 82 2.75 4.12 6.72
CA LEU A 82 1.67 3.26 7.21
C LEU A 82 2.08 2.57 8.50
N SER A 83 3.31 2.04 8.54
CA SER A 83 3.91 1.42 9.73
C SER A 83 3.92 2.37 10.93
N LEU A 84 4.39 3.61 10.74
CA LEU A 84 4.45 4.61 11.79
C LEU A 84 3.05 5.05 12.25
N ALA A 85 2.11 5.19 11.32
CA ALA A 85 0.72 5.52 11.65
C ALA A 85 0.06 4.41 12.49
N ALA A 86 0.29 3.15 12.14
CA ALA A 86 -0.22 1.99 12.89
C ALA A 86 0.44 1.88 14.27
N ALA A 87 1.76 2.01 14.37
CA ALA A 87 2.48 1.97 15.64
C ALA A 87 2.05 3.10 16.58
N ARG A 88 1.93 4.34 16.07
CA ARG A 88 1.42 5.48 16.83
C ARG A 88 -0.03 5.27 17.32
N ALA A 89 -0.83 4.53 16.57
CA ALA A 89 -2.19 4.17 16.93
C ALA A 89 -2.27 2.99 17.91
N GLY A 90 -1.13 2.46 18.40
CA GLY A 90 -1.04 1.43 19.42
C GLY A 90 -0.95 -0.01 18.92
N ALA A 91 -0.64 -0.22 17.65
CA ALA A 91 -0.42 -1.55 17.08
C ALA A 91 1.01 -2.06 17.34
N THR A 92 1.16 -3.39 17.37
CA THR A 92 2.46 -4.06 17.19
C THR A 92 2.70 -4.23 15.69
N VAL A 93 3.73 -3.59 15.14
CA VAL A 93 3.91 -3.47 13.69
C VAL A 93 5.12 -4.25 13.22
N THR A 94 4.89 -5.08 12.19
CA THR A 94 5.93 -5.63 11.31
C THR A 94 5.78 -4.97 9.93
N ALA A 95 6.88 -4.53 9.36
CA ALA A 95 6.93 -3.89 8.05
C ALA A 95 7.86 -4.68 7.14
N VAL A 96 7.46 -4.88 5.89
CA VAL A 96 8.28 -5.58 4.90
C VAL A 96 8.44 -4.77 3.63
N ASP A 97 9.60 -4.88 3.01
CA ASP A 97 9.86 -4.31 1.67
C ASP A 97 10.97 -5.12 0.99
N ILE A 98 10.89 -5.25 -0.33
CA ILE A 98 11.94 -5.89 -1.13
C ILE A 98 13.15 -4.95 -1.29
N ASN A 99 12.91 -3.63 -1.27
CA ASN A 99 13.94 -2.61 -1.41
C ASN A 99 14.64 -2.38 -0.05
N ILE A 100 15.91 -2.74 0.04
CA ILE A 100 16.70 -2.57 1.27
C ILE A 100 16.81 -1.11 1.75
N GLU A 101 16.73 -0.13 0.83
CA GLU A 101 16.73 1.30 1.21
C GLU A 101 15.40 1.71 1.86
N ALA A 102 14.28 1.09 1.45
CA ALA A 102 12.98 1.26 2.11
C ALA A 102 12.99 0.64 3.53
N VAL A 103 13.57 -0.54 3.68
CA VAL A 103 13.77 -1.21 4.99
C VAL A 103 14.57 -0.31 5.93
N ARG A 104 15.71 0.20 5.49
CA ARG A 104 16.56 1.11 6.28
C ARG A 104 15.84 2.41 6.62
N ALA A 105 15.13 3.00 5.64
CA ALA A 105 14.38 4.24 5.84
C ALA A 105 13.26 4.06 6.87
N THR A 106 12.48 2.98 6.77
CA THR A 106 11.40 2.69 7.72
C THR A 106 11.92 2.52 9.14
N ALA A 107 13.01 1.76 9.34
CA ALA A 107 13.63 1.57 10.65
C ALA A 107 14.15 2.91 11.24
N ALA A 108 14.85 3.70 10.42
CA ALA A 108 15.37 5.01 10.83
C ALA A 108 14.24 5.99 11.17
N ASN A 109 13.18 6.03 10.36
CA ASN A 109 12.03 6.90 10.58
C ASN A 109 11.24 6.49 11.82
N ALA A 110 11.09 5.19 12.10
CA ALA A 110 10.47 4.71 13.33
C ALA A 110 11.25 5.20 14.57
N ALA A 111 12.56 4.97 14.59
CA ALA A 111 13.42 5.43 15.66
C ALA A 111 13.38 6.97 15.85
N ALA A 112 13.43 7.74 14.76
CA ALA A 112 13.39 9.21 14.79
C ALA A 112 12.06 9.77 15.32
N ASN A 113 10.96 9.00 15.22
CA ASN A 113 9.65 9.35 15.76
C ASN A 113 9.36 8.72 17.14
N GLY A 114 10.33 8.01 17.77
CA GLY A 114 10.15 7.34 19.05
C GLY A 114 9.16 6.17 18.98
N LEU A 115 9.02 5.52 17.83
CA LEU A 115 8.10 4.41 17.59
C LEU A 115 8.88 3.10 17.39
N THR A 116 8.27 1.98 17.77
CA THR A 116 8.82 0.65 17.58
C THR A 116 8.14 -0.01 16.39
N VAL A 117 8.92 -0.41 15.39
CA VAL A 117 8.49 -1.16 14.21
C VAL A 117 9.56 -2.22 13.92
N GLU A 118 9.15 -3.47 13.81
CA GLU A 118 10.01 -4.53 13.29
C GLU A 118 10.05 -4.41 11.77
N VAL A 119 11.23 -4.32 11.17
CA VAL A 119 11.36 -4.17 9.71
C VAL A 119 12.17 -5.32 9.14
N VAL A 120 11.60 -6.04 8.17
CA VAL A 120 12.16 -7.25 7.58
C VAL A 120 12.31 -7.06 6.05
N PRO A 121 13.50 -7.25 5.47
CA PRO A 121 13.65 -7.32 4.02
C PRO A 121 12.91 -8.57 3.49
N SER A 122 11.90 -8.39 2.62
CA SER A 122 11.10 -9.50 2.12
C SER A 122 10.44 -9.16 0.78
N ASP A 123 10.38 -10.12 -0.13
CA ASP A 123 9.50 -10.04 -1.29
C ASP A 123 8.11 -10.50 -0.83
N LEU A 124 7.17 -9.54 -0.75
CA LEU A 124 5.85 -9.74 -0.16
C LEU A 124 5.95 -10.42 1.22
N PHE A 125 5.51 -11.67 1.33
CA PHE A 125 5.42 -12.43 2.57
C PHE A 125 6.57 -13.44 2.76
N GLY A 126 7.50 -13.53 1.81
CA GLY A 126 8.46 -14.64 1.69
C GLY A 126 9.31 -14.91 2.93
N GLU A 127 9.70 -13.88 3.69
CA GLU A 127 10.55 -14.02 4.87
C GLU A 127 9.77 -14.05 6.20
N LEU A 128 8.43 -14.13 6.14
CA LEU A 128 7.58 -14.10 7.34
C LEU A 128 7.30 -15.48 7.95
N GLY A 129 7.63 -16.58 7.26
CA GLY A 129 7.29 -17.93 7.72
C GLY A 129 5.80 -18.08 7.99
N ASP A 130 5.43 -18.72 9.09
CA ASP A 130 4.01 -18.97 9.45
C ASP A 130 3.36 -17.83 10.25
N ARG A 131 3.96 -16.64 10.28
CA ARG A 131 3.43 -15.49 11.04
C ARG A 131 2.10 -15.02 10.49
N ARG A 132 1.16 -14.75 11.40
CA ARG A 132 -0.18 -14.25 11.07
C ARG A 132 -0.42 -12.91 11.74
N PHE A 133 -1.23 -12.07 11.08
CA PHE A 133 -1.50 -10.70 11.49
C PHE A 133 -3.00 -10.43 11.56
N ASP A 134 -3.39 -9.60 12.52
CA ASP A 134 -4.79 -9.18 12.70
C ASP A 134 -5.23 -8.19 11.63
N LEU A 135 -4.26 -7.46 11.05
CA LEU A 135 -4.49 -6.52 9.97
C LEU A 135 -3.27 -6.49 9.03
N VAL A 136 -3.51 -6.65 7.74
CA VAL A 136 -2.52 -6.40 6.70
C VAL A 136 -2.84 -5.07 6.03
N VAL A 137 -1.87 -4.19 5.85
CA VAL A 137 -2.05 -2.92 5.14
C VAL A 137 -1.11 -2.87 3.95
N VAL A 138 -1.59 -2.35 2.82
CA VAL A 138 -0.81 -2.28 1.60
C VAL A 138 -1.20 -1.08 0.74
N ASN A 139 -0.19 -0.34 0.29
CA ASN A 139 -0.30 0.63 -0.79
C ASN A 139 0.46 0.06 -2.00
N PRO A 140 -0.17 -0.79 -2.82
CA PRO A 140 0.53 -1.57 -3.83
C PRO A 140 0.97 -0.74 -5.03
N PRO A 141 1.95 -1.20 -5.82
CA PRO A 141 2.13 -0.73 -7.18
C PRO A 141 0.87 -1.05 -8.00
N TYR A 142 0.50 -0.22 -8.97
CA TYR A 142 -0.73 -0.45 -9.76
C TYR A 142 -0.62 -0.06 -11.23
N PHE A 143 0.55 0.35 -11.70
CA PHE A 143 0.74 0.58 -13.13
C PHE A 143 1.15 -0.72 -13.83
N ALA A 144 0.46 -1.03 -14.94
CA ALA A 144 0.73 -2.22 -15.75
C ALA A 144 1.99 -1.99 -16.62
N LYS A 145 3.13 -2.44 -16.12
CA LYS A 145 4.44 -2.46 -16.78
C LYS A 145 5.35 -3.37 -15.96
N ASP A 146 6.24 -4.07 -16.61
CA ASP A 146 7.29 -4.81 -15.91
C ASP A 146 8.32 -3.83 -15.34
N PRO A 147 8.67 -3.92 -14.06
CA PRO A 147 9.69 -3.08 -13.46
C PRO A 147 11.07 -3.45 -14.02
N ALA A 148 11.89 -2.45 -14.33
CA ALA A 148 13.25 -2.64 -14.80
C ALA A 148 14.26 -2.84 -13.66
N ASP A 149 13.93 -2.35 -12.46
CA ASP A 149 14.75 -2.43 -11.26
C ASP A 149 13.87 -2.39 -9.98
N ASP A 150 14.50 -2.51 -8.82
CA ASP A 150 13.79 -2.51 -7.53
C ASP A 150 13.12 -1.16 -7.20
N ALA A 151 13.65 -0.04 -7.69
CA ALA A 151 13.01 1.26 -7.50
C ALA A 151 11.72 1.38 -8.32
N GLU A 152 11.68 0.80 -9.52
CA GLU A 152 10.48 0.75 -10.36
C GLU A 152 9.39 -0.18 -9.78
N ARG A 153 9.74 -1.18 -8.95
CA ARG A 153 8.75 -2.04 -8.25
C ARG A 153 7.81 -1.27 -7.33
N ALA A 154 8.20 -0.08 -6.89
CA ALA A 154 7.32 0.81 -6.14
C ALA A 154 6.12 1.35 -6.96
N TRP A 155 6.14 1.21 -8.28
CA TRP A 155 5.17 1.79 -9.22
C TRP A 155 4.50 0.76 -10.13
N PHE A 156 5.28 -0.24 -10.58
CA PHE A 156 4.86 -1.18 -11.61
C PHE A 156 4.60 -2.57 -11.03
N ALA A 157 3.39 -3.05 -11.30
CA ALA A 157 2.85 -4.30 -10.77
C ALA A 157 3.06 -5.52 -11.71
N GLY A 158 3.89 -5.36 -12.73
CA GLY A 158 3.99 -6.28 -13.86
C GLY A 158 3.09 -5.87 -15.03
N ALA A 159 3.41 -6.27 -16.25
CA ALA A 159 2.63 -5.95 -17.45
C ALA A 159 1.20 -6.49 -17.37
N ASP A 160 1.02 -7.62 -16.71
CA ASP A 160 -0.24 -8.33 -16.45
C ASP A 160 -0.83 -8.07 -15.05
N LEU A 161 -0.23 -7.15 -14.27
CA LEU A 161 -0.56 -6.91 -12.86
C LEU A 161 -0.32 -8.13 -11.95
N GLY A 162 0.69 -8.96 -12.27
CA GLY A 162 1.04 -10.20 -11.57
C GLY A 162 1.35 -10.02 -10.08
N TYR A 163 1.70 -8.80 -9.63
CA TYR A 163 1.82 -8.47 -8.21
C TYR A 163 0.57 -8.85 -7.42
N PHE A 164 -0.63 -8.56 -7.94
CA PHE A 164 -1.88 -8.83 -7.23
C PHE A 164 -2.16 -10.33 -7.13
N GLU A 165 -1.78 -11.09 -8.16
CA GLU A 165 -1.89 -12.55 -8.12
C GLU A 165 -1.03 -13.14 -7.01
N GLN A 166 0.24 -12.74 -6.92
CA GLN A 166 1.18 -13.18 -5.89
C GLN A 166 0.74 -12.73 -4.49
N PHE A 167 0.29 -11.47 -4.35
CA PHE A 167 -0.19 -10.94 -3.08
C PHE A 167 -1.39 -11.74 -2.54
N PHE A 168 -2.43 -11.96 -3.36
CA PHE A 168 -3.63 -12.68 -2.91
C PHE A 168 -3.38 -14.17 -2.70
N ALA A 169 -2.46 -14.79 -3.46
CA ALA A 169 -2.09 -16.19 -3.29
C ALA A 169 -1.53 -16.46 -1.88
N ALA A 170 -0.71 -15.54 -1.35
CA ALA A 170 -0.08 -15.70 -0.05
C ALA A 170 -0.88 -15.09 1.13
N LEU A 171 -1.74 -14.11 0.87
CA LEU A 171 -2.42 -13.34 1.91
C LEU A 171 -3.16 -14.22 2.94
N GLY A 172 -3.78 -15.30 2.50
CA GLY A 172 -4.58 -16.19 3.37
C GLY A 172 -3.78 -16.86 4.48
N ASP A 173 -2.52 -17.18 4.20
CA ASP A 173 -1.63 -17.83 5.15
C ASP A 173 -1.14 -16.87 6.25
N HIS A 174 -1.23 -15.57 6.00
CA HIS A 174 -0.74 -14.52 6.90
C HIS A 174 -1.86 -13.72 7.58
N LEU A 175 -3.12 -14.09 7.43
CA LEU A 175 -4.23 -13.50 8.18
C LEU A 175 -4.59 -14.35 9.40
N SER A 176 -4.85 -13.71 10.54
CA SER A 176 -5.33 -14.37 11.75
C SER A 176 -6.68 -15.04 11.49
N VAL A 177 -6.84 -16.30 11.94
CA VAL A 177 -8.03 -17.12 11.73
C VAL A 177 -8.97 -17.01 12.92
N GLY A 178 -10.27 -16.92 12.70
CA GLY A 178 -11.28 -17.19 13.74
C GLY A 178 -11.96 -15.98 14.37
N SER A 179 -11.73 -14.76 13.93
CA SER A 179 -12.48 -13.59 14.38
C SER A 179 -12.69 -12.58 13.25
N GLN A 180 -13.39 -11.47 13.55
CA GLN A 180 -13.49 -10.33 12.62
C GLN A 180 -12.14 -9.62 12.36
N LEU A 181 -11.03 -10.17 12.82
CA LEU A 181 -9.72 -9.55 12.88
C LEU A 181 -8.91 -9.78 11.60
N GLY A 182 -8.95 -10.93 10.98
CA GLY A 182 -8.16 -11.22 9.79
C GLY A 182 -8.62 -10.46 8.54
N ARG A 183 -8.20 -9.21 8.40
CA ARG A 183 -8.56 -8.32 7.29
C ARG A 183 -7.33 -7.71 6.65
N ALA A 184 -7.43 -7.37 5.36
CA ALA A 184 -6.46 -6.48 4.74
C ALA A 184 -7.10 -5.17 4.28
N LEU A 185 -6.31 -4.08 4.33
CA LEU A 185 -6.67 -2.76 3.79
C LEU A 185 -5.74 -2.44 2.63
N MET A 186 -6.32 -2.18 1.48
CA MET A 186 -5.60 -1.81 0.28
C MET A 186 -6.09 -0.46 -0.22
N VAL A 187 -5.18 0.45 -0.54
CA VAL A 187 -5.54 1.71 -1.21
C VAL A 187 -5.26 1.62 -2.69
N LEU A 188 -6.25 1.97 -3.52
CA LEU A 188 -6.13 2.00 -4.97
C LEU A 188 -6.69 3.32 -5.50
N SER A 189 -6.12 3.81 -6.61
CA SER A 189 -6.67 4.97 -7.30
C SER A 189 -7.82 4.56 -8.24
N GLU A 190 -8.65 5.53 -8.60
CA GLU A 190 -9.77 5.34 -9.53
C GLU A 190 -9.33 4.86 -10.94
N GLY A 191 -8.04 5.04 -11.27
CA GLY A 191 -7.45 4.64 -12.55
C GLY A 191 -6.93 3.20 -12.60
N CYS A 192 -6.99 2.45 -11.48
CA CYS A 192 -6.56 1.05 -11.45
C CYS A 192 -7.52 0.15 -12.25
N ASP A 193 -6.99 -0.92 -12.84
CA ASP A 193 -7.82 -1.96 -13.45
C ASP A 193 -8.47 -2.85 -12.37
N MET A 194 -9.59 -2.35 -11.83
CA MET A 194 -10.32 -3.05 -10.79
C MET A 194 -10.87 -4.40 -11.25
N GLY A 195 -11.07 -4.60 -12.56
CA GLY A 195 -11.52 -5.88 -13.10
C GLY A 195 -10.48 -6.99 -12.86
N VAL A 196 -9.23 -6.70 -13.22
CA VAL A 196 -8.10 -7.64 -13.03
C VAL A 196 -7.84 -7.86 -11.53
N ILE A 197 -7.78 -6.78 -10.74
CA ILE A 197 -7.47 -6.86 -9.30
C ILE A 197 -8.53 -7.64 -8.53
N ALA A 198 -9.82 -7.35 -8.78
CA ALA A 198 -10.92 -8.06 -8.11
C ALA A 198 -11.01 -9.53 -8.54
N ALA A 199 -10.71 -9.83 -9.82
CA ALA A 199 -10.66 -11.21 -10.29
C ALA A 199 -9.52 -12.00 -9.63
N ALA A 200 -8.34 -11.40 -9.44
CA ALA A 200 -7.24 -12.01 -8.68
C ALA A 200 -7.67 -12.31 -7.23
N ALA A 201 -8.27 -11.33 -6.54
CA ALA A 201 -8.81 -11.55 -5.19
C ALA A 201 -9.80 -12.72 -5.13
N GLN A 202 -10.75 -12.80 -6.07
CA GLN A 202 -11.76 -13.85 -6.12
C GLN A 202 -11.17 -15.24 -6.36
N ARG A 203 -10.16 -15.38 -7.24
CA ARG A 203 -9.46 -16.66 -7.49
C ARG A 203 -8.86 -17.24 -6.22
N HIS A 204 -8.39 -16.37 -5.31
CA HIS A 204 -7.78 -16.76 -4.04
C HIS A 204 -8.76 -16.71 -2.84
N GLY A 205 -10.08 -16.68 -3.10
CA GLY A 205 -11.11 -16.77 -2.07
C GLY A 205 -11.33 -15.48 -1.28
N PHE A 206 -10.97 -14.31 -1.84
CA PHE A 206 -11.18 -13.01 -1.20
C PHE A 206 -12.28 -12.19 -1.87
N ARG A 207 -12.92 -11.35 -1.07
CA ARG A 207 -13.85 -10.30 -1.53
C ARG A 207 -13.28 -8.94 -1.18
N MET A 208 -13.47 -7.99 -2.07
CA MET A 208 -13.09 -6.61 -1.89
C MET A 208 -14.33 -5.74 -1.70
N ALA A 209 -14.37 -4.95 -0.62
CA ALA A 209 -15.44 -3.99 -0.36
C ALA A 209 -14.85 -2.60 -0.09
N VAL A 210 -15.51 -1.55 -0.58
CA VAL A 210 -15.07 -0.17 -0.33
C VAL A 210 -15.35 0.20 1.10
N THR A 211 -14.35 0.69 1.82
CA THR A 211 -14.52 1.23 3.17
C THR A 211 -14.49 2.76 3.20
N SER A 212 -13.67 3.38 2.36
CA SER A 212 -13.65 4.84 2.24
C SER A 212 -13.29 5.32 0.84
N ARG A 213 -13.75 6.52 0.49
CA ARG A 213 -13.38 7.23 -0.73
C ARG A 213 -12.94 8.63 -0.37
N THR A 214 -11.76 9.02 -0.81
CA THR A 214 -11.20 10.34 -0.55
C THR A 214 -10.81 11.00 -1.86
N ARG A 215 -11.39 12.17 -2.14
CA ARG A 215 -10.99 12.97 -3.29
C ARG A 215 -9.69 13.68 -2.96
N VAL A 216 -8.69 13.48 -3.79
CA VAL A 216 -7.41 14.19 -3.74
C VAL A 216 -7.21 14.97 -5.04
N TRP A 217 -6.22 15.83 -5.08
CA TRP A 217 -5.97 16.68 -6.26
C TRP A 217 -5.81 15.86 -7.57
N LEU A 218 -5.22 14.69 -7.50
CA LEU A 218 -4.97 13.79 -8.64
C LEU A 218 -6.09 12.76 -8.91
N GLY A 219 -7.26 12.89 -8.29
CA GLY A 219 -8.37 11.97 -8.50
C GLY A 219 -8.96 11.42 -7.21
N MET A 220 -9.59 10.25 -7.30
CA MET A 220 -10.19 9.56 -6.16
C MET A 220 -9.26 8.46 -5.67
N GLN A 221 -8.95 8.46 -4.39
CA GLN A 221 -8.32 7.34 -3.70
C GLN A 221 -9.40 6.55 -2.96
N VAL A 222 -9.37 5.25 -3.14
CA VAL A 222 -10.35 4.33 -2.56
C VAL A 222 -9.63 3.33 -1.67
N VAL A 223 -10.03 3.26 -0.41
CA VAL A 223 -9.56 2.20 0.50
C VAL A 223 -10.53 1.04 0.43
N TRP A 224 -10.00 -0.14 0.18
CA TRP A 224 -10.71 -1.39 0.11
C TRP A 224 -10.41 -2.24 1.36
N VAL A 225 -11.44 -2.83 1.92
CA VAL A 225 -11.33 -3.95 2.86
C VAL A 225 -11.32 -5.23 2.04
N ILE A 226 -10.42 -6.12 2.38
CA ILE A 226 -10.28 -7.44 1.79
C ILE A 226 -10.56 -8.46 2.88
N ASP A 227 -11.62 -9.21 2.71
CA ASP A 227 -12.06 -10.26 3.64
C ASP A 227 -12.08 -11.60 2.91
N ALA A 228 -11.83 -12.70 3.62
CA ALA A 228 -12.08 -14.04 3.08
C ALA A 228 -13.54 -14.15 2.64
N ALA A 229 -13.77 -14.69 1.46
CA ALA A 229 -15.12 -15.04 1.02
C ALA A 229 -15.65 -16.10 1.99
N ARG A 230 -16.82 -15.85 2.61
CA ARG A 230 -17.47 -16.91 3.41
C ARG A 230 -17.68 -18.11 2.51
N PRO A 231 -17.38 -19.33 2.97
CA PRO A 231 -17.84 -20.52 2.23
C PRO A 231 -19.37 -20.41 2.07
N ALA A 232 -19.82 -20.68 0.84
CA ALA A 232 -21.25 -20.68 0.48
C ALA A 232 -22.01 -21.74 1.25
#